data_8d7d45454cef7a4be170b4a672c39533
#
_entry.id   8d7d45454cef7a4be170b4a672c39533
#
_cell.length_a   1.000
_cell.length_b   1.000
_cell.length_c   1.000
_cell.angle_alpha   90.00
_cell.angle_beta   90.00
_cell.angle_gamma   90.00
#
_symmetry.space_group_name_H-M   'P 1'
#
loop_
_entity.id
_entity.type
_entity.pdbx_description
1 polymer ?
#
loop_
_entity_poly.entity_id
_entity_poly.type
_entity_poly.pdbx_seq_one_letter_code
_entity_poly.pdbx_strand_id
1 'polypeptide(L)'
;MHKSPAKISPLFDPKFTPPYCPNTNCAAHHDSHRFEWFRHASYETRLGHVPRFRCRACGRTFSSSTFKPTYYMKRPYLLEPIARGLVAGSAQRQLARSLSCSHQTVSRLAARLGRHALLYQSRALAGQIRITEPVIYDDFETFAYSQDAALGVGTASGASSFFLYSIEATRHRGPGNLAKRGKPIDPDPFAHGYHNAVERTLDRLLPLVPQGASLTLITDGHPGYLRGVREHPGKERVEHRIFKNPNDRKKGQARSLEARLRDAAHFASDLCHKLIRHSLADHRRETIAHGKRHCGVMERIALFMVWRNFIKHRSERKPGETPAMRLGLTDKPLGWGALLAERLLPSRVPLSESWRHIFERNWVTPELGRNTLHRRVHAT
;
A
#
# COMPACT_ATOMS: atom_id res chain seq x y z
N MET A 1 -16.93 -33.28 -15.72
CA MET A 1 -17.60 -33.06 -14.43
C MET A 1 -17.49 -31.58 -14.09
N HIS A 2 -18.53 -30.80 -14.38
CA HIS A 2 -18.61 -29.39 -13.98
C HIS A 2 -18.85 -29.35 -12.46
N LYS A 3 -17.82 -28.94 -11.69
CA LYS A 3 -18.04 -28.58 -10.30
C LYS A 3 -18.92 -27.33 -10.27
N SER A 4 -20.09 -27.44 -9.64
CA SER A 4 -20.98 -26.33 -9.37
C SER A 4 -20.19 -25.18 -8.74
N PRO A 5 -20.42 -23.92 -9.15
CA PRO A 5 -19.77 -22.78 -8.53
C PRO A 5 -20.12 -22.76 -7.04
N ALA A 6 -19.08 -22.60 -6.21
CA ALA A 6 -19.24 -22.44 -4.77
C ALA A 6 -20.36 -21.41 -4.50
N LYS A 7 -21.29 -21.76 -3.60
CA LYS A 7 -22.39 -20.87 -3.18
C LYS A 7 -21.79 -19.52 -2.81
N ILE A 8 -21.95 -18.55 -3.69
CA ILE A 8 -21.63 -17.15 -3.41
C ILE A 8 -22.59 -16.77 -2.28
N SER A 9 -22.04 -16.48 -1.10
CA SER A 9 -22.84 -15.92 -0.01
C SER A 9 -23.69 -14.79 -0.55
N PRO A 10 -24.98 -14.68 -0.19
CA PRO A 10 -25.85 -13.68 -0.73
C PRO A 10 -25.19 -12.31 -0.59
N LEU A 11 -24.98 -11.62 -1.69
CA LEU A 11 -24.33 -10.29 -1.73
C LEU A 11 -25.08 -9.27 -0.85
N PHE A 12 -26.22 -9.65 -0.32
CA PHE A 12 -27.12 -8.80 0.44
C PHE A 12 -27.48 -9.45 1.74
N ASP A 13 -27.10 -8.78 2.82
CA ASP A 13 -27.64 -9.03 4.14
C ASP A 13 -29.01 -8.29 4.23
N PRO A 14 -30.12 -9.00 4.44
CA PRO A 14 -31.43 -8.37 4.64
C PRO A 14 -31.47 -7.48 5.88
N LYS A 15 -30.56 -7.69 6.83
CA LYS A 15 -30.38 -6.88 8.04
C LYS A 15 -29.40 -5.73 7.87
N PHE A 16 -28.90 -5.49 6.66
CA PHE A 16 -27.93 -4.42 6.42
C PHE A 16 -28.49 -3.07 6.85
N THR A 17 -27.76 -2.39 7.70
CA THR A 17 -28.01 -1.02 8.15
C THR A 17 -26.96 -0.09 7.57
N PRO A 18 -27.35 0.93 6.80
CA PRO A 18 -26.38 1.88 6.27
C PRO A 18 -25.68 2.66 7.39
N PRO A 19 -24.35 2.74 7.39
CA PRO A 19 -23.62 3.37 8.48
C PRO A 19 -23.59 4.90 8.44
N TYR A 20 -23.80 5.49 7.27
CA TYR A 20 -23.81 6.94 7.03
C TYR A 20 -24.39 7.28 5.66
N CYS A 21 -24.67 8.56 5.40
CA CYS A 21 -25.06 9.00 4.05
C CYS A 21 -23.84 8.98 3.11
N PRO A 22 -23.89 8.29 1.96
CA PRO A 22 -22.76 8.24 1.05
C PRO A 22 -22.56 9.53 0.21
N ASN A 23 -23.46 10.50 0.33
CA ASN A 23 -23.33 11.80 -0.31
C ASN A 23 -22.40 12.70 0.49
N THR A 24 -21.21 12.99 -0.05
CA THR A 24 -20.17 13.79 0.61
C THR A 24 -20.59 15.21 0.95
N ASN A 25 -21.61 15.74 0.27
CA ASN A 25 -22.14 17.09 0.52
C ASN A 25 -23.29 17.09 1.54
N CYS A 26 -23.56 15.96 2.19
CA CYS A 26 -24.60 15.84 3.19
C CYS A 26 -24.00 15.93 4.60
N ALA A 27 -24.60 16.68 5.52
CA ALA A 27 -24.16 16.74 6.91
C ALA A 27 -24.10 15.35 7.56
N ALA A 28 -25.07 14.48 7.25
CA ALA A 28 -25.10 13.09 7.72
C ALA A 28 -24.03 12.16 7.08
N HIS A 29 -23.18 12.67 6.20
CA HIS A 29 -22.00 11.97 5.71
C HIS A 29 -20.87 12.01 6.73
N HIS A 30 -20.65 13.15 7.36
CA HIS A 30 -19.56 13.36 8.31
C HIS A 30 -19.98 13.02 9.75
N ASP A 31 -21.24 13.29 10.08
CA ASP A 31 -21.82 13.00 11.38
C ASP A 31 -22.84 11.85 11.27
N SER A 32 -22.43 10.65 11.66
CA SER A 32 -23.31 9.46 11.65
C SER A 32 -24.43 9.51 12.67
N HIS A 33 -24.34 10.34 13.74
CA HIS A 33 -25.41 10.52 14.71
C HIS A 33 -26.61 11.27 14.13
N ARG A 34 -26.38 12.10 13.12
CA ARG A 34 -27.43 12.79 12.36
C ARG A 34 -27.97 12.01 11.18
N PHE A 35 -27.54 10.74 11.02
CA PHE A 35 -27.90 9.95 9.86
C PHE A 35 -29.19 9.20 10.08
N GLU A 36 -30.29 9.73 9.54
CA GLU A 36 -31.56 9.07 9.44
C GLU A 36 -31.85 8.65 8.00
N TRP A 37 -32.41 7.47 7.87
CA TRP A 37 -32.72 6.85 6.59
C TRP A 37 -33.99 6.00 6.66
N PHE A 38 -34.56 5.66 5.51
CA PHE A 38 -35.63 4.67 5.40
C PHE A 38 -35.42 3.78 4.18
N ARG A 39 -36.00 2.59 4.22
CA ARG A 39 -36.05 1.72 3.05
C ARG A 39 -36.94 2.36 2.01
N HIS A 40 -36.39 2.58 0.80
CA HIS A 40 -37.09 3.25 -0.26
C HIS A 40 -37.63 2.27 -1.31
N ALA A 41 -36.81 1.27 -1.70
CA ALA A 41 -37.14 0.29 -2.70
C ALA A 41 -36.15 -0.88 -2.68
N SER A 42 -36.24 -1.76 -3.64
CA SER A 42 -35.21 -2.74 -3.97
C SER A 42 -35.14 -2.90 -5.48
N TYR A 43 -34.08 -3.48 -6.00
CA TYR A 43 -33.94 -3.84 -7.41
C TYR A 43 -33.20 -5.15 -7.55
N GLU A 44 -33.51 -5.87 -8.60
CA GLU A 44 -32.82 -7.12 -8.90
C GLU A 44 -31.55 -6.89 -9.71
N THR A 45 -30.56 -7.69 -9.43
CA THR A 45 -29.32 -7.81 -10.20
C THR A 45 -29.09 -9.27 -10.53
N ARG A 46 -28.16 -9.55 -11.43
CA ARG A 46 -27.70 -10.93 -11.69
C ARG A 46 -27.15 -11.64 -10.44
N LEU A 47 -26.88 -10.90 -9.38
CA LEU A 47 -26.27 -11.37 -8.13
C LEU A 47 -27.28 -11.38 -6.96
N GLY A 48 -28.56 -11.13 -7.25
CA GLY A 48 -29.64 -11.12 -6.28
C GLY A 48 -30.24 -9.74 -6.03
N HIS A 49 -31.15 -9.72 -5.08
CA HIS A 49 -31.97 -8.57 -4.69
C HIS A 49 -31.18 -7.55 -3.87
N VAL A 50 -31.21 -6.27 -4.25
CA VAL A 50 -30.42 -5.20 -3.64
C VAL A 50 -31.36 -4.21 -2.96
N PRO A 51 -31.34 -4.06 -1.63
CA PRO A 51 -32.14 -3.05 -0.95
C PRO A 51 -31.58 -1.66 -1.22
N ARG A 52 -32.52 -0.71 -1.44
CA ARG A 52 -32.24 0.72 -1.57
C ARG A 52 -32.75 1.48 -0.36
N PHE A 53 -32.03 2.53 -0.07
CA PHE A 53 -32.28 3.40 1.07
C PHE A 53 -32.34 4.85 0.58
N ARG A 54 -33.01 5.71 1.34
CA ARG A 54 -33.04 7.14 1.09
C ARG A 54 -32.64 7.89 2.37
N CYS A 55 -31.72 8.82 2.24
CA CYS A 55 -31.31 9.71 3.33
C CYS A 55 -32.41 10.72 3.59
N ARG A 56 -32.83 10.91 4.86
CA ARG A 56 -33.84 11.92 5.24
C ARG A 56 -33.33 13.34 5.07
N ALA A 57 -32.03 13.57 5.39
CA ALA A 57 -31.45 14.91 5.36
C ALA A 57 -31.27 15.47 3.93
N CYS A 58 -30.77 14.67 2.97
CA CYS A 58 -30.47 15.17 1.62
C CYS A 58 -31.33 14.56 0.51
N GLY A 59 -32.25 13.64 0.84
CA GLY A 59 -33.15 12.99 -0.10
C GLY A 59 -32.48 12.03 -1.12
N ARG A 60 -31.14 11.92 -1.17
CA ARG A 60 -30.45 11.02 -2.10
C ARG A 60 -30.72 9.55 -1.76
N THR A 61 -30.90 8.77 -2.83
CA THR A 61 -31.04 7.31 -2.73
C THR A 61 -29.70 6.62 -2.98
N PHE A 62 -29.49 5.52 -2.28
CA PHE A 62 -28.31 4.67 -2.39
C PHE A 62 -28.69 3.22 -2.07
N SER A 63 -27.78 2.28 -2.26
CA SER A 63 -28.06 0.87 -1.98
C SER A 63 -27.00 0.28 -1.04
N SER A 64 -27.27 -0.90 -0.49
CA SER A 64 -26.29 -1.63 0.32
C SER A 64 -24.98 -1.89 -0.43
N SER A 65 -25.03 -2.07 -1.75
CA SER A 65 -23.85 -2.26 -2.59
C SER A 65 -22.92 -1.04 -2.59
N THR A 66 -23.42 0.16 -2.32
CA THR A 66 -22.62 1.39 -2.24
C THR A 66 -21.49 1.28 -1.20
N PHE A 67 -21.73 0.49 -0.13
CA PHE A 67 -20.79 0.28 0.98
C PHE A 67 -19.89 -0.95 0.80
N LYS A 68 -19.93 -1.60 -0.36
CA LYS A 68 -19.07 -2.75 -0.66
C LYS A 68 -17.90 -2.34 -1.56
N PRO A 69 -16.69 -2.86 -1.34
CA PRO A 69 -15.54 -2.64 -2.25
C PRO A 69 -15.82 -3.08 -3.68
N THR A 70 -16.82 -3.93 -3.86
CA THR A 70 -17.29 -4.43 -5.17
C THR A 70 -18.33 -3.54 -5.87
N TYR A 71 -18.59 -2.35 -5.33
CA TYR A 71 -19.56 -1.38 -5.91
C TYR A 71 -19.27 -1.10 -7.39
N TYR A 72 -20.30 -1.14 -8.21
CA TYR A 72 -20.24 -1.04 -9.69
C TYR A 72 -19.41 -2.13 -10.40
N MET A 73 -19.11 -3.25 -9.75
CA MET A 73 -18.42 -4.35 -10.40
C MET A 73 -19.41 -5.32 -11.08
N LYS A 74 -19.16 -5.63 -12.36
CA LYS A 74 -19.90 -6.67 -13.07
C LYS A 74 -19.54 -8.11 -12.63
N ARG A 75 -18.30 -8.29 -12.11
CA ARG A 75 -17.73 -9.58 -11.67
C ARG A 75 -17.08 -9.43 -10.30
N PRO A 76 -17.88 -9.23 -9.21
CA PRO A 76 -17.36 -8.97 -7.86
C PRO A 76 -16.52 -10.12 -7.30
N TYR A 77 -16.80 -11.35 -7.73
CA TYR A 77 -16.08 -12.56 -7.33
C TYR A 77 -14.60 -12.57 -7.76
N LEU A 78 -14.19 -11.71 -8.69
CA LEU A 78 -12.78 -11.59 -9.12
C LEU A 78 -11.91 -10.79 -8.13
N LEU A 79 -12.48 -9.98 -7.23
CA LEU A 79 -11.72 -9.04 -6.42
C LEU A 79 -10.76 -9.77 -5.48
N GLU A 80 -11.25 -10.73 -4.71
CA GLU A 80 -10.45 -11.49 -3.76
C GLU A 80 -9.43 -12.42 -4.44
N PRO A 81 -9.75 -13.23 -5.46
CA PRO A 81 -8.76 -14.04 -6.17
C PRO A 81 -7.63 -13.21 -6.78
N ILE A 82 -7.94 -12.02 -7.31
CA ILE A 82 -6.91 -11.11 -7.81
C ILE A 82 -6.03 -10.60 -6.67
N ALA A 83 -6.60 -10.19 -5.53
CA ALA A 83 -5.82 -9.77 -4.37
C ALA A 83 -4.85 -10.88 -3.91
N ARG A 84 -5.35 -12.09 -3.73
CA ARG A 84 -4.55 -13.28 -3.35
C ARG A 84 -3.41 -13.53 -4.35
N GLY A 85 -3.71 -13.56 -5.64
CA GLY A 85 -2.73 -13.85 -6.67
C GLY A 85 -1.66 -12.75 -6.80
N LEU A 86 -2.01 -11.48 -6.64
CA LEU A 86 -1.04 -10.39 -6.69
C LEU A 86 0.02 -10.52 -5.59
N VAL A 87 -0.38 -10.79 -4.35
CA VAL A 87 0.57 -10.96 -3.23
C VAL A 87 1.20 -12.35 -3.16
N ALA A 88 0.75 -13.29 -3.98
CA ALA A 88 1.38 -14.60 -4.19
C ALA A 88 2.40 -14.58 -5.37
N GLY A 89 2.77 -13.41 -5.86
CA GLY A 89 3.79 -13.26 -6.89
C GLY A 89 3.34 -13.56 -8.32
N SER A 90 2.02 -13.55 -8.59
CA SER A 90 1.51 -13.74 -9.94
C SER A 90 1.49 -12.42 -10.71
N ALA A 91 2.00 -12.45 -11.95
CA ALA A 91 1.90 -11.31 -12.85
C ALA A 91 0.46 -11.10 -13.32
N GLN A 92 0.07 -9.85 -13.59
CA GLN A 92 -1.31 -9.51 -13.96
C GLN A 92 -1.83 -10.28 -15.19
N ARG A 93 -0.98 -10.54 -16.19
CA ARG A 93 -1.35 -11.35 -17.37
C ARG A 93 -1.53 -12.83 -17.03
N GLN A 94 -0.79 -13.36 -16.08
CA GLN A 94 -0.98 -14.73 -15.58
C GLN A 94 -2.32 -14.85 -14.85
N LEU A 95 -2.63 -13.91 -13.96
CA LEU A 95 -3.94 -13.85 -13.30
C LEU A 95 -5.09 -13.71 -14.28
N ALA A 96 -4.93 -12.90 -15.33
CA ALA A 96 -5.95 -12.75 -16.37
C ALA A 96 -6.27 -14.08 -17.06
N ARG A 97 -5.23 -14.86 -17.40
CA ARG A 97 -5.41 -16.20 -17.98
C ARG A 97 -6.05 -17.18 -17.00
N SER A 98 -5.53 -17.23 -15.76
CA SER A 98 -6.03 -18.14 -14.73
C SER A 98 -7.50 -17.87 -14.34
N LEU A 99 -7.92 -16.61 -14.36
CA LEU A 99 -9.27 -16.19 -13.99
C LEU A 99 -10.20 -15.95 -15.19
N SER A 100 -9.79 -16.32 -16.38
CA SER A 100 -10.57 -16.15 -17.64
C SER A 100 -11.14 -14.74 -17.79
N CYS A 101 -10.27 -13.72 -17.61
CA CYS A 101 -10.65 -12.31 -17.76
C CYS A 101 -9.56 -11.51 -18.49
N SER A 102 -9.89 -10.30 -18.94
CA SER A 102 -8.91 -9.44 -19.59
C SER A 102 -7.86 -8.93 -18.60
N HIS A 103 -6.62 -8.71 -19.06
CA HIS A 103 -5.58 -8.12 -18.21
C HIS A 103 -5.92 -6.71 -17.73
N GLN A 104 -6.71 -5.95 -18.51
CA GLN A 104 -7.24 -4.64 -18.11
C GLN A 104 -8.17 -4.75 -16.91
N THR A 105 -8.99 -5.83 -16.82
CA THR A 105 -9.81 -6.11 -15.64
C THR A 105 -8.92 -6.32 -14.42
N VAL A 106 -7.89 -7.15 -14.53
CA VAL A 106 -6.93 -7.37 -13.43
C VAL A 106 -6.25 -6.06 -13.03
N SER A 107 -5.78 -5.27 -13.99
CA SER A 107 -5.12 -3.98 -13.72
C SER A 107 -6.04 -2.99 -13.00
N ARG A 108 -7.31 -2.87 -13.42
CA ARG A 108 -8.31 -2.00 -12.77
C ARG A 108 -8.62 -2.46 -11.34
N LEU A 109 -8.73 -3.77 -11.13
CA LEU A 109 -8.99 -4.34 -9.81
C LEU A 109 -7.76 -4.25 -8.90
N ALA A 110 -6.54 -4.42 -9.42
CA ALA A 110 -5.31 -4.17 -8.69
C ALA A 110 -5.23 -2.72 -8.20
N ALA A 111 -5.57 -1.75 -9.05
CA ALA A 111 -5.63 -0.34 -8.67
C ALA A 111 -6.70 -0.06 -7.61
N ARG A 112 -7.88 -0.67 -7.73
CA ARG A 112 -8.95 -0.57 -6.72
C ARG A 112 -8.51 -1.13 -5.37
N LEU A 113 -7.88 -2.29 -5.37
CA LEU A 113 -7.35 -2.94 -4.17
C LEU A 113 -6.25 -2.10 -3.50
N GLY A 114 -5.31 -1.56 -4.28
CA GLY A 114 -4.25 -0.70 -3.75
C GLY A 114 -4.79 0.58 -3.12
N ARG A 115 -5.74 1.26 -3.77
CA ARG A 115 -6.40 2.44 -3.20
C ARG A 115 -7.22 2.11 -1.95
N HIS A 116 -7.91 0.98 -1.93
CA HIS A 116 -8.58 0.49 -0.74
C HIS A 116 -7.58 0.22 0.39
N ALA A 117 -6.43 -0.37 0.08
CA ALA A 117 -5.37 -0.64 1.04
C ALA A 117 -4.79 0.65 1.66
N LEU A 118 -4.59 1.72 0.88
CA LEU A 118 -4.17 3.02 1.42
C LEU A 118 -5.18 3.56 2.45
N LEU A 119 -6.47 3.52 2.14
CA LEU A 119 -7.51 3.93 3.08
C LEU A 119 -7.56 3.02 4.30
N TYR A 120 -7.44 1.70 4.12
CA TYR A 120 -7.45 0.74 5.22
C TYR A 120 -6.29 1.00 6.18
N GLN A 121 -5.08 1.14 5.66
CA GLN A 121 -3.90 1.45 6.46
C GLN A 121 -4.03 2.80 7.16
N SER A 122 -4.49 3.84 6.46
CA SER A 122 -4.69 5.17 7.06
C SER A 122 -5.69 5.14 8.20
N ARG A 123 -6.81 4.42 8.03
CA ARG A 123 -7.81 4.22 9.10
C ARG A 123 -7.20 3.48 10.31
N ALA A 124 -6.42 2.44 10.06
CA ALA A 124 -5.75 1.70 11.13
C ALA A 124 -4.77 2.60 11.91
N LEU A 125 -4.00 3.44 11.21
CA LEU A 125 -3.08 4.39 11.85
C LEU A 125 -3.82 5.48 12.64
N ALA A 126 -4.95 5.98 12.14
CA ALA A 126 -5.76 6.99 12.83
C ALA A 126 -6.49 6.45 14.08
N GLY A 127 -6.50 5.13 14.29
CA GLY A 127 -7.12 4.46 15.43
C GLY A 127 -6.29 4.54 16.71
N GLN A 128 -6.10 3.41 17.36
CA GLN A 128 -5.42 3.34 18.67
C GLN A 128 -3.91 3.05 18.58
N ILE A 129 -3.31 3.12 17.39
CA ILE A 129 -1.87 2.85 17.26
C ILE A 129 -1.07 3.88 18.06
N ARG A 130 -0.15 3.36 18.89
CA ARG A 130 0.91 4.14 19.55
C ARG A 130 2.24 3.49 19.23
N ILE A 131 3.16 4.27 18.68
CA ILE A 131 4.51 3.80 18.38
C ILE A 131 5.34 3.87 19.65
N THR A 132 5.68 2.72 20.21
CA THR A 132 6.51 2.54 21.40
C THR A 132 7.76 1.73 21.12
N GLU A 133 8.01 1.38 19.86
CA GLU A 133 9.15 0.62 19.39
C GLU A 133 10.02 1.45 18.44
N PRO A 134 11.30 1.12 18.26
CA PRO A 134 12.11 1.73 17.21
C PRO A 134 11.50 1.44 15.82
N VAL A 135 11.57 2.45 14.96
CA VAL A 135 11.13 2.32 13.56
C VAL A 135 12.35 2.39 12.65
N ILE A 136 12.44 1.45 11.73
CA ILE A 136 13.52 1.37 10.75
C ILE A 136 13.01 1.98 9.45
N TYR A 137 13.72 3.00 8.97
CA TYR A 137 13.46 3.60 7.66
C TYR A 137 14.55 3.20 6.67
N ASP A 138 14.15 2.71 5.52
CA ASP A 138 15.05 2.37 4.42
C ASP A 138 14.31 2.41 3.08
N ASP A 139 15.02 2.63 1.98
CA ASP A 139 14.44 2.71 0.64
C ASP A 139 14.53 1.40 -0.12
N PHE A 140 13.38 0.91 -0.56
CA PHE A 140 13.26 -0.19 -1.49
C PHE A 140 13.45 0.29 -2.92
N GLU A 141 14.56 -0.09 -3.52
CA GLU A 141 14.88 0.28 -4.89
C GLU A 141 14.09 -0.56 -5.91
N THR A 142 13.44 0.12 -6.82
CA THR A 142 12.68 -0.46 -7.92
C THR A 142 12.69 0.46 -9.15
N PHE A 143 11.85 0.20 -10.12
CA PHE A 143 11.68 1.05 -11.29
C PHE A 143 10.26 0.92 -11.84
N ALA A 144 9.83 1.94 -12.56
CA ALA A 144 8.60 1.91 -13.33
C ALA A 144 8.93 2.08 -14.81
N TYR A 145 8.29 1.31 -15.69
CA TYR A 145 8.42 1.35 -17.13
C TYR A 145 9.78 0.89 -17.69
N SER A 146 10.89 1.41 -17.23
CA SER A 146 12.24 0.97 -17.59
C SER A 146 13.20 1.18 -16.42
N GLN A 147 14.36 0.54 -16.47
CA GLN A 147 15.43 0.72 -15.47
C GLN A 147 15.96 2.17 -15.42
N ASP A 148 15.76 2.94 -16.50
CA ASP A 148 16.12 4.37 -16.56
C ASP A 148 15.15 5.23 -15.72
N ALA A 149 13.95 4.72 -15.44
CA ALA A 149 12.95 5.37 -14.60
C ALA A 149 12.98 4.77 -13.18
N ALA A 150 14.13 4.93 -12.53
CA ALA A 150 14.36 4.45 -11.18
C ALA A 150 13.35 5.09 -10.21
N LEU A 151 12.76 4.26 -9.37
CA LEU A 151 11.81 4.62 -8.33
C LEU A 151 12.27 3.97 -7.04
N GLY A 152 12.40 4.79 -6.00
CA GLY A 152 12.55 4.30 -4.64
C GLY A 152 11.20 4.26 -3.93
N VAL A 153 11.08 3.42 -2.95
CA VAL A 153 9.96 3.40 -2.02
C VAL A 153 10.52 3.37 -0.61
N GLY A 154 10.49 4.53 0.06
CA GLY A 154 10.82 4.62 1.47
C GLY A 154 9.84 3.81 2.28
N THR A 155 10.34 2.91 3.10
CA THR A 155 9.56 2.02 3.96
C THR A 155 9.89 2.27 5.41
N ALA A 156 8.88 2.41 6.27
CA ALA A 156 9.06 2.55 7.71
C ALA A 156 8.47 1.32 8.42
N SER A 157 9.33 0.48 8.96
CA SER A 157 8.96 -0.80 9.60
C SER A 157 9.27 -0.79 11.08
N GLY A 158 8.35 -1.26 11.92
CA GLY A 158 8.60 -1.49 13.34
C GLY A 158 9.66 -2.56 13.56
N ALA A 159 10.62 -2.30 14.45
CA ALA A 159 11.75 -3.20 14.72
C ALA A 159 11.29 -4.52 15.36
N SER A 160 10.31 -4.47 16.25
CA SER A 160 9.79 -5.62 17.00
C SER A 160 8.52 -6.18 16.39
N SER A 161 7.57 -5.32 16.04
CA SER A 161 6.28 -5.73 15.48
C SER A 161 6.40 -6.19 14.03
N PHE A 162 7.37 -5.69 13.29
CA PHE A 162 7.49 -5.83 11.83
C PHE A 162 6.34 -5.14 11.08
N PHE A 163 5.56 -4.31 11.75
CA PHE A 163 4.46 -3.60 11.12
C PHE A 163 5.00 -2.55 10.15
N LEU A 164 4.55 -2.57 8.92
CA LEU A 164 4.90 -1.56 7.92
C LEU A 164 4.00 -0.35 8.11
N TYR A 165 4.49 0.67 8.79
CA TYR A 165 3.75 1.88 9.13
C TYR A 165 3.53 2.79 7.93
N SER A 166 4.56 2.95 7.09
CA SER A 166 4.56 3.90 5.99
C SER A 166 5.24 3.35 4.75
N ILE A 167 4.75 3.79 3.60
CA ILE A 167 5.40 3.70 2.30
C ILE A 167 5.38 5.08 1.65
N GLU A 168 6.53 5.54 1.16
CA GLU A 168 6.65 6.83 0.47
C GLU A 168 7.39 6.66 -0.85
N ALA A 169 6.86 7.29 -1.90
CA ALA A 169 7.55 7.30 -3.17
C ALA A 169 8.77 8.23 -3.12
N THR A 170 9.89 7.76 -3.63
CA THR A 170 11.11 8.55 -3.73
C THR A 170 11.75 8.36 -5.10
N ARG A 171 12.53 9.34 -5.54
CA ARG A 171 13.36 9.20 -6.73
C ARG A 171 14.74 8.71 -6.31
N HIS A 172 15.04 7.48 -6.66
CA HIS A 172 16.24 6.80 -6.24
C HIS A 172 17.53 7.34 -6.87
N ARG A 173 17.51 7.65 -8.14
CA ARG A 173 18.69 8.18 -8.85
C ARG A 173 18.40 9.57 -9.38
N GLY A 174 19.30 10.50 -9.09
CA GLY A 174 19.24 11.83 -9.65
C GLY A 174 19.20 11.83 -11.19
N PRO A 175 19.06 12.98 -11.81
CA PRO A 175 18.85 13.13 -13.26
C PRO A 175 19.97 12.53 -14.14
N GLY A 176 21.06 12.04 -13.54
CA GLY A 176 22.29 11.66 -14.22
C GLY A 176 22.13 10.76 -15.46
N ASN A 177 21.36 9.69 -15.37
CA ASN A 177 21.19 8.79 -16.51
C ASN A 177 20.09 9.24 -17.48
N LEU A 178 19.03 9.89 -16.98
CA LEU A 178 17.97 10.43 -17.83
C LEU A 178 18.40 11.73 -18.51
N ALA A 179 19.08 12.62 -17.77
CA ALA A 179 19.62 13.86 -18.32
C ALA A 179 20.73 13.61 -19.36
N LYS A 180 21.62 12.64 -19.12
CA LYS A 180 22.64 12.21 -20.10
C LYS A 180 22.03 11.67 -21.40
N ARG A 181 20.77 11.26 -21.40
CA ARG A 181 20.03 10.76 -22.56
C ARG A 181 19.02 11.77 -23.11
N GLY A 182 19.04 13.02 -22.64
CA GLY A 182 18.10 14.07 -23.08
C GLY A 182 16.62 13.77 -22.75
N LYS A 183 16.35 12.93 -21.73
CA LYS A 183 14.97 12.55 -21.36
C LYS A 183 14.42 13.49 -20.30
N PRO A 184 13.12 13.80 -20.33
CA PRO A 184 12.52 14.68 -19.34
C PRO A 184 12.62 14.06 -17.93
N ILE A 185 12.91 14.93 -16.97
CA ILE A 185 12.88 14.60 -15.54
C ILE A 185 11.41 14.63 -15.12
N ASP A 186 11.02 13.67 -14.29
CA ASP A 186 9.68 13.65 -13.70
C ASP A 186 9.43 14.95 -12.92
N PRO A 187 8.44 15.75 -13.29
CA PRO A 187 8.14 17.01 -12.63
C PRO A 187 7.44 16.86 -11.29
N ASP A 188 7.06 15.63 -10.89
CA ASP A 188 6.26 15.40 -9.69
C ASP A 188 7.05 15.72 -8.40
N PRO A 189 6.61 16.72 -7.63
CA PRO A 189 7.30 17.14 -6.41
C PRO A 189 7.32 16.04 -5.33
N PHE A 190 6.37 15.08 -5.35
CA PHE A 190 6.33 13.98 -4.39
C PHE A 190 7.36 12.89 -4.67
N ALA A 191 7.89 12.83 -5.89
CA ALA A 191 8.92 11.86 -6.26
C ALA A 191 10.36 12.35 -5.99
N HIS A 192 10.54 13.56 -5.47
CA HIS A 192 11.86 14.15 -5.29
C HIS A 192 12.50 13.83 -3.94
N GLY A 193 13.65 13.13 -4.03
CA GLY A 193 14.65 13.04 -2.97
C GLY A 193 14.25 12.19 -1.76
N TYR A 194 15.26 11.55 -1.21
CA TYR A 194 15.13 10.76 0.01
C TYR A 194 14.71 11.61 1.22
N HIS A 195 15.19 12.87 1.30
CA HIS A 195 14.87 13.76 2.41
C HIS A 195 13.37 14.04 2.50
N ASN A 196 12.70 14.36 1.39
CA ASN A 196 11.25 14.62 1.37
C ASN A 196 10.43 13.38 1.77
N ALA A 197 10.90 12.19 1.40
CA ALA A 197 10.21 10.95 1.79
C ALA A 197 10.36 10.66 3.29
N VAL A 198 11.51 10.97 3.88
CA VAL A 198 11.71 10.91 5.33
C VAL A 198 10.82 11.93 6.04
N GLU A 199 10.77 13.17 5.58
CA GLU A 199 9.91 14.22 6.14
C GLU A 199 8.44 13.78 6.15
N ARG A 200 7.90 13.36 4.99
CA ARG A 200 6.52 12.85 4.90
C ARG A 200 6.26 11.61 5.77
N THR A 201 7.29 10.79 5.95
CA THR A 201 7.21 9.65 6.88
C THR A 201 7.14 10.13 8.32
N LEU A 202 7.96 11.08 8.73
CA LEU A 202 7.95 11.67 10.07
C LEU A 202 6.62 12.39 10.36
N ASP A 203 6.08 13.14 9.40
CA ASP A 203 4.75 13.75 9.50
C ASP A 203 3.66 12.73 9.85
N ARG A 204 3.78 11.51 9.32
CA ARG A 204 2.83 10.43 9.60
C ARG A 204 3.09 9.71 10.91
N LEU A 205 4.35 9.53 11.29
CA LEU A 205 4.72 8.73 12.46
C LEU A 205 4.66 9.52 13.76
N LEU A 206 5.13 10.77 13.78
CA LEU A 206 5.23 11.58 15.01
C LEU A 206 3.88 11.78 15.71
N PRO A 207 2.74 11.94 15.02
CA PRO A 207 1.42 11.98 15.68
C PRO A 207 1.04 10.67 16.38
N LEU A 208 1.67 9.54 16.01
CA LEU A 208 1.40 8.23 16.60
C LEU A 208 2.29 7.94 17.82
N VAL A 209 3.32 8.74 18.04
CA VAL A 209 4.21 8.63 19.20
C VAL A 209 3.52 9.26 20.43
N PRO A 210 3.51 8.59 21.59
CA PRO A 210 2.91 9.14 22.79
C PRO A 210 3.45 10.54 23.12
N GLN A 211 2.61 11.36 23.76
CA GLN A 211 3.02 12.69 24.18
C GLN A 211 4.16 12.58 25.20
N GLY A 212 5.18 13.41 25.07
CA GLY A 212 6.38 13.38 25.93
C GLY A 212 7.39 12.30 25.57
N ALA A 213 7.10 11.39 24.62
CA ALA A 213 8.05 10.40 24.13
C ALA A 213 8.71 10.85 22.82
N SER A 214 9.86 10.27 22.51
CA SER A 214 10.58 10.44 21.25
C SER A 214 10.48 9.19 20.39
N LEU A 215 10.45 9.37 19.07
CA LEU A 215 10.55 8.32 18.07
C LEU A 215 12.02 7.91 17.90
N THR A 216 12.37 6.69 18.23
CA THR A 216 13.66 6.13 17.81
C THR A 216 13.57 5.74 16.34
N LEU A 217 14.25 6.51 15.47
CA LEU A 217 14.34 6.23 14.03
C LEU A 217 15.70 5.62 13.72
N ILE A 218 15.71 4.45 13.10
CA ILE A 218 16.92 3.74 12.66
C ILE A 218 17.07 3.88 11.15
N THR A 219 18.27 4.28 10.68
CA THR A 219 18.61 4.35 9.24
C THR A 219 20.05 3.89 9.00
N ASP A 220 20.42 3.67 7.72
CA ASP A 220 21.81 3.37 7.31
C ASP A 220 22.71 4.61 7.22
N GLY A 221 22.17 5.80 7.49
CA GLY A 221 22.92 7.06 7.45
C GLY A 221 23.09 7.65 6.06
N HIS A 222 22.24 7.27 5.08
CA HIS A 222 22.24 7.94 3.79
C HIS A 222 22.07 9.46 3.95
N PRO A 223 22.84 10.31 3.24
CA PRO A 223 22.81 11.77 3.42
C PRO A 223 21.40 12.39 3.29
N GLY A 224 20.55 11.83 2.41
CA GLY A 224 19.17 12.27 2.27
C GLY A 224 18.33 12.00 3.52
N TYR A 225 18.57 10.89 4.23
CA TYR A 225 17.86 10.59 5.48
C TYR A 225 18.29 11.53 6.61
N LEU A 226 19.60 11.76 6.74
CA LEU A 226 20.15 12.73 7.70
C LEU A 226 19.55 14.12 7.49
N ARG A 227 19.47 14.55 6.23
CA ARG A 227 18.88 15.83 5.86
C ARG A 227 17.40 15.90 6.23
N GLY A 228 16.60 14.89 5.85
CA GLY A 228 15.16 14.87 6.14
C GLY A 228 14.85 14.89 7.63
N VAL A 229 15.65 14.20 8.47
CA VAL A 229 15.48 14.26 9.93
C VAL A 229 15.88 15.63 10.48
N ARG A 230 17.03 16.18 10.04
CA ARG A 230 17.56 17.46 10.52
C ARG A 230 16.66 18.65 10.19
N GLU A 231 16.05 18.63 9.00
CA GLU A 231 15.22 19.74 8.49
C GLU A 231 13.76 19.62 8.93
N HIS A 232 13.34 18.46 9.46
CA HIS A 232 11.97 18.25 9.89
C HIS A 232 11.59 19.14 11.11
N PRO A 233 10.42 19.81 11.12
CA PRO A 233 10.00 20.66 12.23
C PRO A 233 9.91 19.94 13.60
N GLY A 234 9.56 18.65 13.59
CA GLY A 234 9.45 17.81 14.79
C GLY A 234 10.72 17.05 15.17
N LYS A 235 11.88 17.43 14.65
CA LYS A 235 13.17 16.73 14.87
C LYS A 235 13.52 16.51 16.36
N GLU A 236 13.13 17.42 17.25
CA GLU A 236 13.39 17.31 18.68
C GLU A 236 12.69 16.10 19.34
N ARG A 237 11.70 15.53 18.63
CA ARG A 237 11.01 14.29 19.03
C ARG A 237 11.56 13.06 18.32
N VAL A 238 12.70 13.16 17.65
CA VAL A 238 13.31 12.05 16.91
C VAL A 238 14.68 11.72 17.48
N GLU A 239 14.82 10.54 18.07
CA GLU A 239 16.12 9.96 18.38
C GLU A 239 16.62 9.21 17.15
N HIS A 240 17.52 9.82 16.37
CA HIS A 240 18.03 9.24 15.15
C HIS A 240 19.26 8.35 15.43
N ARG A 241 19.12 7.04 15.21
CA ARG A 241 20.19 6.05 15.34
C ARG A 241 20.66 5.57 13.97
N ILE A 242 21.97 5.61 13.75
CA ILE A 242 22.56 5.30 12.45
C ILE A 242 23.38 4.01 12.55
N PHE A 243 23.07 3.06 11.66
CA PHE A 243 23.83 1.83 11.48
C PHE A 243 24.27 1.73 10.01
N LYS A 244 25.46 2.25 9.72
CA LYS A 244 25.99 2.34 8.36
C LYS A 244 26.19 0.97 7.73
N ASN A 245 25.96 0.88 6.42
CA ASN A 245 26.41 -0.26 5.65
C ASN A 245 27.95 -0.28 5.63
N PRO A 246 28.61 -1.34 6.09
CA PRO A 246 30.05 -1.40 6.02
C PRO A 246 30.48 -1.41 4.55
N ASN A 247 31.42 -0.56 4.22
CA ASN A 247 32.09 -0.57 2.93
C ASN A 247 32.93 -1.85 2.84
N ASP A 248 32.98 -2.50 1.69
CA ASP A 248 33.86 -3.63 1.36
C ASP A 248 33.58 -4.97 2.05
N ARG A 249 32.49 -5.60 1.63
CA ARG A 249 32.31 -7.02 1.85
C ARG A 249 32.97 -7.84 0.75
N LYS A 250 34.18 -8.33 0.99
CA LYS A 250 34.79 -9.35 0.12
C LYS A 250 34.06 -10.69 0.28
N LYS A 251 33.70 -11.32 -0.83
CA LYS A 251 33.06 -12.65 -0.84
C LYS A 251 33.93 -13.65 -0.06
N GLY A 252 33.34 -14.32 0.94
CA GLY A 252 34.05 -15.32 1.74
C GLY A 252 34.66 -14.82 3.06
N GLN A 253 34.67 -13.52 3.33
CA GLN A 253 35.12 -13.00 4.63
C GLN A 253 34.05 -13.11 5.73
N ALA A 254 34.50 -13.39 6.96
CA ALA A 254 33.64 -13.34 8.13
C ALA A 254 33.06 -11.93 8.32
N ARG A 255 31.83 -11.85 8.81
CA ARG A 255 31.17 -10.57 9.06
C ARG A 255 31.80 -9.84 10.24
N SER A 256 32.18 -8.57 10.05
CA SER A 256 32.62 -7.70 11.13
C SER A 256 31.53 -7.53 12.19
N LEU A 257 31.90 -7.09 13.38
CA LEU A 257 30.95 -6.75 14.43
C LEU A 257 29.97 -5.66 13.98
N GLU A 258 30.48 -4.62 13.32
CA GLU A 258 29.68 -3.53 12.77
C GLU A 258 28.64 -4.05 11.76
N ALA A 259 29.04 -4.93 10.84
CA ALA A 259 28.12 -5.56 9.90
C ALA A 259 27.03 -6.38 10.58
N ARG A 260 27.35 -7.09 11.68
CA ARG A 260 26.37 -7.86 12.45
C ARG A 260 25.39 -6.96 13.19
N LEU A 261 25.87 -5.86 13.78
CA LEU A 261 25.02 -4.87 14.45
C LEU A 261 24.07 -4.21 13.45
N ARG A 262 24.56 -3.80 12.26
CA ARG A 262 23.72 -3.26 11.18
C ARG A 262 22.65 -4.27 10.76
N ASP A 263 23.02 -5.52 10.51
CA ASP A 263 22.06 -6.55 10.08
C ASP A 263 20.98 -6.81 11.14
N ALA A 264 21.33 -6.77 12.41
CA ALA A 264 20.37 -6.89 13.49
C ALA A 264 19.45 -5.67 13.55
N ALA A 265 20.00 -4.46 13.45
CA ALA A 265 19.24 -3.22 13.49
C ALA A 265 18.28 -3.06 12.31
N HIS A 266 18.68 -3.49 11.10
CA HIS A 266 17.89 -3.37 9.87
C HIS A 266 17.07 -4.62 9.53
N PHE A 267 17.06 -5.64 10.37
CA PHE A 267 16.46 -6.93 10.03
C PHE A 267 15.00 -6.83 9.55
N ALA A 268 14.17 -6.02 10.21
CA ALA A 268 12.75 -5.91 9.86
C ALA A 268 12.54 -5.23 8.49
N SER A 269 13.37 -4.23 8.14
CA SER A 269 13.35 -3.56 6.84
C SER A 269 13.91 -4.48 5.74
N ASP A 270 15.07 -5.11 5.96
CA ASP A 270 15.65 -6.05 5.03
C ASP A 270 14.69 -7.21 4.70
N LEU A 271 14.00 -7.74 5.72
CA LEU A 271 12.97 -8.76 5.54
C LEU A 271 11.79 -8.22 4.74
N CYS A 272 11.35 -6.98 5.01
CA CYS A 272 10.28 -6.35 4.27
C CYS A 272 10.62 -6.26 2.78
N HIS A 273 11.81 -5.78 2.44
CA HIS A 273 12.28 -5.64 1.07
C HIS A 273 12.42 -7.02 0.36
N LYS A 274 12.91 -8.04 1.06
CA LYS A 274 12.94 -9.42 0.55
C LYS A 274 11.53 -9.94 0.26
N LEU A 275 10.58 -9.68 1.15
CA LEU A 275 9.19 -10.11 0.98
C LEU A 275 8.50 -9.37 -0.16
N ILE A 276 8.74 -8.06 -0.36
CA ILE A 276 8.24 -7.32 -1.53
C ILE A 276 8.73 -7.98 -2.82
N ARG A 277 10.03 -8.28 -2.93
CA ARG A 277 10.61 -8.97 -4.11
C ARG A 277 10.06 -10.38 -4.31
N HIS A 278 9.80 -11.09 -3.23
CA HIS A 278 9.25 -12.45 -3.29
C HIS A 278 7.77 -12.44 -3.68
N SER A 279 6.98 -11.57 -3.07
CA SER A 279 5.51 -11.61 -3.14
C SER A 279 4.91 -10.82 -4.29
N LEU A 280 5.64 -9.87 -4.87
CA LEU A 280 5.16 -9.05 -5.98
C LEU A 280 5.95 -9.33 -7.25
N ALA A 281 5.29 -9.82 -8.29
CA ALA A 281 5.92 -10.19 -9.55
C ALA A 281 6.66 -9.03 -10.23
N ASP A 282 6.17 -7.81 -10.05
CA ASP A 282 6.71 -6.60 -10.67
C ASP A 282 7.92 -6.01 -9.97
N HIS A 283 8.30 -6.57 -8.80
CA HIS A 283 9.45 -6.12 -8.01
C HIS A 283 10.59 -7.14 -7.94
N ARG A 284 10.49 -8.24 -8.63
CA ARG A 284 11.62 -9.17 -8.79
C ARG A 284 12.75 -8.49 -9.54
N ARG A 285 14.01 -8.83 -9.21
CA ARG A 285 15.19 -8.17 -9.79
C ARG A 285 15.20 -8.24 -11.32
N GLU A 286 14.90 -9.40 -11.87
CA GLU A 286 14.84 -9.65 -13.31
C GLU A 286 13.43 -10.05 -13.69
N THR A 287 12.59 -9.06 -13.98
CA THR A 287 11.20 -9.30 -14.32
C THR A 287 10.76 -8.60 -15.59
N ILE A 288 10.05 -9.33 -16.44
CA ILE A 288 9.31 -8.78 -17.58
C ILE A 288 7.97 -8.19 -17.15
N ALA A 289 7.55 -8.46 -15.90
CA ALA A 289 6.25 -8.03 -15.35
C ALA A 289 6.30 -6.67 -14.65
N HIS A 290 7.39 -5.91 -14.84
CA HIS A 290 7.61 -4.62 -14.18
C HIS A 290 6.42 -3.65 -14.31
N GLY A 291 6.24 -2.79 -13.32
CA GLY A 291 5.20 -1.77 -13.30
C GLY A 291 5.37 -0.75 -14.43
N LYS A 292 4.28 -0.40 -15.12
CA LYS A 292 4.32 0.57 -16.22
C LYS A 292 4.02 1.99 -15.78
N ARG A 293 3.48 2.18 -14.58
CA ARG A 293 3.04 3.47 -14.04
C ARG A 293 3.38 3.57 -12.57
N HIS A 294 3.86 4.73 -12.12
CA HIS A 294 4.24 5.01 -10.74
C HIS A 294 3.08 4.72 -9.76
N CYS A 295 1.90 5.29 -10.00
CA CYS A 295 0.73 4.99 -9.16
C CYS A 295 0.44 3.50 -9.08
N GLY A 296 0.53 2.76 -10.20
CA GLY A 296 0.30 1.32 -10.20
C GLY A 296 1.33 0.54 -9.39
N VAL A 297 2.59 0.99 -9.34
CA VAL A 297 3.63 0.43 -8.48
C VAL A 297 3.27 0.64 -7.01
N MET A 298 2.97 1.87 -6.62
CA MET A 298 2.60 2.21 -5.24
C MET A 298 1.30 1.55 -4.79
N GLU A 299 0.29 1.44 -5.66
CA GLU A 299 -0.97 0.73 -5.38
C GLU A 299 -0.72 -0.75 -5.02
N ARG A 300 0.23 -1.43 -5.69
CA ARG A 300 0.55 -2.82 -5.38
C ARG A 300 1.36 -2.96 -4.10
N ILE A 301 2.28 -2.05 -3.83
CA ILE A 301 3.00 -2.01 -2.55
C ILE A 301 2.05 -1.68 -1.39
N ALA A 302 1.06 -0.81 -1.59
CA ALA A 302 0.02 -0.56 -0.60
C ALA A 302 -0.81 -1.82 -0.29
N LEU A 303 -1.18 -2.59 -1.33
CA LEU A 303 -1.84 -3.88 -1.13
C LEU A 303 -0.96 -4.87 -0.35
N PHE A 304 0.32 -4.95 -0.71
CA PHE A 304 1.30 -5.75 0.02
C PHE A 304 1.41 -5.30 1.48
N MET A 305 1.48 -4.01 1.76
CA MET A 305 1.56 -3.44 3.11
C MET A 305 0.42 -3.95 4.00
N VAL A 306 -0.82 -3.84 3.53
CA VAL A 306 -1.99 -4.28 4.30
C VAL A 306 -2.04 -5.81 4.43
N TRP A 307 -1.73 -6.55 3.37
CA TRP A 307 -1.62 -8.01 3.43
C TRP A 307 -0.56 -8.46 4.45
N ARG A 308 0.63 -7.87 4.42
CA ARG A 308 1.72 -8.17 5.34
C ARG A 308 1.31 -7.86 6.79
N ASN A 309 0.71 -6.70 7.00
CA ASN A 309 0.35 -6.23 8.33
C ASN A 309 -0.76 -7.05 8.99
N PHE A 310 -1.80 -7.42 8.24
CA PHE A 310 -3.04 -7.94 8.83
C PHE A 310 -3.35 -9.41 8.48
N ILE A 311 -2.82 -9.94 7.37
CA ILE A 311 -3.15 -11.29 6.90
C ILE A 311 -1.99 -12.26 7.04
N LYS A 312 -0.80 -11.83 6.58
CA LYS A 312 0.37 -12.70 6.56
C LYS A 312 0.93 -12.94 7.96
N HIS A 313 1.04 -14.22 8.35
CA HIS A 313 1.76 -14.58 9.55
C HIS A 313 3.22 -14.13 9.47
N ARG A 314 3.79 -13.73 10.58
CA ARG A 314 5.19 -13.37 10.68
C ARG A 314 6.11 -14.51 10.27
N SER A 315 5.78 -15.73 10.68
CA SER A 315 6.52 -16.95 10.37
C SER A 315 5.59 -18.01 9.79
N GLU A 316 5.96 -18.59 8.67
CA GLU A 316 5.26 -19.75 8.10
C GLU A 316 5.48 -21.03 8.94
N ARG A 317 6.62 -21.12 9.64
CA ARG A 317 6.94 -22.28 10.49
C ARG A 317 6.17 -22.24 11.82
N LYS A 318 5.83 -21.05 12.30
CA LYS A 318 5.04 -20.83 13.52
C LYS A 318 3.88 -19.89 13.15
N PRO A 319 2.84 -20.38 12.48
CA PRO A 319 1.68 -19.58 12.17
C PRO A 319 0.99 -19.15 13.49
N GLY A 320 0.52 -17.92 13.57
CA GLY A 320 -0.14 -17.40 14.75
C GLY A 320 -0.24 -15.88 14.72
N GLU A 321 0.89 -15.19 14.71
CA GLU A 321 0.89 -13.73 14.84
C GLU A 321 1.10 -13.01 13.51
N THR A 322 0.32 -11.96 13.30
CA THR A 322 0.58 -10.94 12.28
C THR A 322 1.22 -9.70 12.92
N PRO A 323 1.89 -8.82 12.15
CA PRO A 323 2.36 -7.53 12.67
C PRO A 323 1.28 -6.70 13.36
N ALA A 324 0.04 -6.71 12.86
CA ALA A 324 -1.09 -5.99 13.45
C ALA A 324 -1.50 -6.55 14.82
N MET A 325 -1.42 -7.87 15.00
CA MET A 325 -1.68 -8.51 16.31
C MET A 325 -0.64 -8.09 17.35
N ARG A 326 0.62 -7.96 16.96
CA ARG A 326 1.70 -7.50 17.87
C ARG A 326 1.52 -6.06 18.35
N LEU A 327 0.79 -5.26 17.60
CA LEU A 327 0.39 -3.91 17.98
C LEU A 327 -0.98 -3.86 18.67
N GLY A 328 -1.61 -5.01 18.92
CA GLY A 328 -2.95 -5.07 19.54
C GLY A 328 -4.08 -4.56 18.64
N LEU A 329 -3.87 -4.45 17.33
CA LEU A 329 -4.89 -3.96 16.39
C LEU A 329 -5.94 -5.01 16.04
N THR A 330 -5.59 -6.28 16.17
CA THR A 330 -6.46 -7.42 15.93
C THR A 330 -6.08 -8.58 16.84
N ASP A 331 -7.07 -9.36 17.29
CA ASP A 331 -6.84 -10.54 18.14
C ASP A 331 -6.46 -11.79 17.34
N LYS A 332 -6.69 -11.76 16.05
CA LYS A 332 -6.41 -12.85 15.12
C LYS A 332 -6.01 -12.35 13.74
N PRO A 333 -5.33 -13.19 12.94
CA PRO A 333 -5.06 -12.84 11.54
C PRO A 333 -6.37 -12.58 10.80
N LEU A 334 -6.39 -11.51 10.00
CA LEU A 334 -7.56 -11.21 9.18
C LEU A 334 -7.56 -12.09 7.92
N GLY A 335 -8.78 -12.40 7.43
CA GLY A 335 -8.96 -12.91 6.09
C GLY A 335 -9.23 -11.80 5.08
N TRP A 336 -9.08 -12.10 3.78
CA TRP A 336 -9.45 -11.16 2.73
C TRP A 336 -10.90 -10.70 2.82
N GLY A 337 -11.81 -11.59 3.23
CA GLY A 337 -13.23 -11.25 3.46
C GLY A 337 -13.40 -10.11 4.47
N ALA A 338 -12.66 -10.14 5.58
CA ALA A 338 -12.69 -9.07 6.59
C ALA A 338 -12.11 -7.76 6.05
N LEU A 339 -10.97 -7.84 5.33
CA LEU A 339 -10.32 -6.68 4.71
C LEU A 339 -11.19 -6.00 3.64
N LEU A 340 -11.98 -6.79 2.93
CA LEU A 340 -12.88 -6.37 1.86
C LEU A 340 -14.36 -6.31 2.31
N ALA A 341 -14.65 -6.31 3.62
CA ALA A 341 -16.01 -6.31 4.13
C ALA A 341 -16.76 -5.01 3.81
N GLU A 342 -16.07 -3.89 3.89
CA GLU A 342 -16.65 -2.55 3.69
C GLU A 342 -15.86 -1.70 2.70
N ARG A 343 -16.54 -0.79 2.02
CA ARG A 343 -15.92 0.23 1.18
C ARG A 343 -15.55 1.44 2.03
N LEU A 344 -14.29 1.79 2.04
CA LEU A 344 -13.79 3.02 2.64
C LEU A 344 -13.89 4.18 1.65
N LEU A 345 -14.20 5.36 2.17
CA LEU A 345 -14.29 6.58 1.37
C LEU A 345 -13.23 7.59 1.82
N PRO A 346 -12.52 8.26 0.88
CA PRO A 346 -11.47 9.23 1.22
C PRO A 346 -12.02 10.47 1.93
N SER A 347 -13.32 10.74 1.80
CA SER A 347 -14.02 11.80 2.53
C SER A 347 -14.23 11.51 4.02
N ARG A 348 -14.05 10.25 4.44
CA ARG A 348 -14.20 9.81 5.85
C ARG A 348 -12.91 9.27 6.46
N VAL A 349 -11.94 8.92 5.64
CA VAL A 349 -10.64 8.43 6.09
C VAL A 349 -9.59 9.44 5.64
N PRO A 350 -8.92 10.14 6.57
CA PRO A 350 -7.89 11.12 6.21
C PRO A 350 -6.71 10.40 5.55
N LEU A 351 -6.33 10.86 4.37
CA LEU A 351 -5.10 10.48 3.71
C LEU A 351 -4.09 11.63 3.85
N SER A 352 -2.82 11.31 4.09
CA SER A 352 -1.75 12.28 3.91
C SER A 352 -1.73 12.76 2.45
N GLU A 353 -1.14 13.91 2.21
CA GLU A 353 -1.10 14.50 0.87
C GLU A 353 -0.47 13.57 -0.16
N SER A 354 0.68 12.95 0.16
CA SER A 354 1.36 11.98 -0.71
C SER A 354 0.49 10.76 -1.03
N TRP A 355 -0.22 10.21 -0.03
CA TRP A 355 -1.10 9.07 -0.24
C TRP A 355 -2.37 9.46 -1.00
N ARG A 356 -2.89 10.66 -0.79
CA ARG A 356 -4.01 11.21 -1.57
C ARG A 356 -3.62 11.34 -3.04
N HIS A 357 -2.43 11.83 -3.32
CA HIS A 357 -1.89 11.95 -4.67
C HIS A 357 -1.81 10.61 -5.42
N ILE A 358 -1.37 9.55 -4.71
CA ILE A 358 -1.40 8.17 -5.24
C ILE A 358 -2.84 7.68 -5.42
N PHE A 359 -3.70 7.91 -4.43
CA PHE A 359 -5.11 7.49 -4.44
C PHE A 359 -5.90 8.10 -5.60
N GLU A 360 -5.71 9.38 -5.87
CA GLU A 360 -6.33 10.12 -6.97
C GLU A 360 -5.67 9.87 -8.32
N ARG A 361 -4.49 9.20 -8.31
CA ARG A 361 -3.68 8.90 -9.50
C ARG A 361 -3.18 10.13 -10.23
N ASN A 362 -2.91 11.20 -9.49
CA ASN A 362 -2.38 12.45 -10.03
C ASN A 362 -0.90 12.37 -10.39
N TRP A 363 -0.20 11.34 -9.94
CA TRP A 363 1.21 11.14 -10.27
C TRP A 363 1.36 10.58 -11.69
N VAL A 364 1.77 11.45 -12.59
CA VAL A 364 1.93 11.14 -14.00
C VAL A 364 3.26 10.45 -14.24
N THR A 365 3.23 9.29 -14.88
CA THR A 365 4.46 8.62 -15.33
C THR A 365 4.90 9.24 -16.65
N PRO A 366 6.15 9.74 -16.76
CA PRO A 366 6.66 10.33 -18.01
C PRO A 366 6.59 9.34 -19.17
N GLU A 367 6.29 9.83 -20.34
CA GLU A 367 6.43 9.05 -21.57
C GLU A 367 7.91 8.89 -21.89
N LEU A 368 8.45 7.71 -21.61
CA LEU A 368 9.78 7.34 -22.04
C LEU A 368 9.72 6.87 -23.50
N GLY A 369 10.51 7.50 -24.36
CA GLY A 369 10.63 7.12 -25.75
C GLY A 369 10.95 5.62 -25.92
N ARG A 370 10.57 5.02 -27.05
CA ARG A 370 10.84 3.60 -27.32
C ARG A 370 12.33 3.31 -27.21
N ASN A 371 12.71 2.36 -26.38
CA ASN A 371 14.09 1.88 -26.31
C ASN A 371 14.37 0.97 -27.50
N THR A 372 14.89 1.57 -28.57
CA THR A 372 15.22 0.83 -29.81
C THR A 372 16.40 -0.12 -29.62
N LEU A 373 17.31 0.20 -28.69
CA LEU A 373 18.45 -0.67 -28.36
C LEU A 373 17.99 -1.95 -27.66
N HIS A 374 17.01 -1.87 -26.75
CA HIS A 374 16.46 -3.04 -26.07
C HIS A 374 15.81 -4.02 -27.05
N ARG A 375 15.14 -3.52 -28.09
CA ARG A 375 14.56 -4.38 -29.15
C ARG A 375 15.60 -5.15 -29.94
N ARG A 376 16.81 -4.56 -30.16
CA ARG A 376 17.89 -5.20 -30.94
C ARG A 376 18.68 -6.23 -30.15
N VAL A 377 18.83 -6.02 -28.84
CA VAL A 377 19.68 -6.85 -27.97
C VAL A 377 18.91 -8.01 -27.32
N HIS A 378 17.61 -7.84 -27.10
CA HIS A 378 16.75 -8.79 -26.38
C HIS A 378 15.52 -9.24 -27.17
N ALA A 379 15.48 -9.00 -28.49
CA ALA A 379 14.46 -9.55 -29.37
C ALA A 379 14.87 -10.97 -29.73
N THR A 380 14.50 -11.93 -28.91
CA THR A 380 14.40 -13.35 -29.24
C THR A 380 12.94 -13.71 -29.37
#